data_388aaddca76004a179988759ca8792a7
#
_entry.id   388aaddca76004a179988759ca8792a7
#
_cell.length_a   1.000
_cell.length_b   1.000
_cell.length_c   1.000
_cell.angle_alpha   90.00
_cell.angle_beta   90.00
_cell.angle_gamma   90.00
#
_symmetry.space_group_name_H-M   'P 1'
#
loop_
_entity.id
_entity.type
_entity.pdbx_description
1 polymer ?
#
loop_
_entity_poly.entity_id
_entity_poly.type
_entity_poly.pdbx_seq_one_letter_code
_entity_poly.pdbx_strand_id
1 'polypeptide(L)'
;MGFESLLGNDRLKDNLTASLRQGKTAHFYLISGPMGSGKRTLAKLLSAAAMCENPGRPCMKCENCRKIMASVHPDVITVVDPEHKTVPVRIIRQMRDDVFIRPNEGNKKIYIFPQEMGIEGQNALLKILEEPPSYGFFLLLTENADKILPTVRSRCVELTLQPLENRLLQDVLRREFPQADRQSIQAAIARSGGFLGQARDLLNDDAAEAPQTESFVSALCTGDELLLTRTLVPMEKWKRDQMIPILQQWTEILEGALAIRAGGQALSPLSAKLATARRGEDLLQAIAHLQKCIEYAQGNVSCAAVSGYLQWMLR
;
A
#
# COMPACT_ATOMS: atom_id res chain seq x y z
N MET A 1 16.91 -8.83 18.20
CA MET A 1 16.06 -10.04 18.23
C MET A 1 14.56 -9.79 18.15
N GLY A 2 13.99 -8.64 18.38
CA GLY A 2 12.53 -8.45 18.35
C GLY A 2 11.94 -8.03 17.01
N PHE A 3 12.73 -7.45 16.13
CA PHE A 3 12.24 -6.91 14.84
C PHE A 3 12.62 -7.77 13.62
N GLU A 4 12.97 -9.04 13.81
CA GLU A 4 13.41 -9.94 12.73
C GLU A 4 12.33 -10.23 11.70
N SER A 5 11.06 -10.19 12.10
CA SER A 5 9.93 -10.37 11.19
C SER A 5 9.68 -9.15 10.26
N LEU A 6 10.32 -8.01 10.53
CA LEU A 6 10.42 -6.92 9.58
C LEU A 6 11.63 -7.17 8.68
N LEU A 7 11.39 -7.46 7.42
CA LEU A 7 12.44 -7.72 6.45
C LEU A 7 13.16 -6.41 6.08
N GLY A 8 14.47 -6.48 5.89
CA GLY A 8 15.30 -5.32 5.59
C GLY A 8 15.22 -4.23 6.67
N ASN A 9 15.41 -2.97 6.26
CA ASN A 9 15.30 -1.80 7.14
C ASN A 9 16.21 -1.86 8.39
N ASP A 10 17.43 -2.38 8.26
CA ASP A 10 18.30 -2.73 9.38
C ASP A 10 18.68 -1.52 10.22
N ARG A 11 19.00 -0.35 9.59
CA ARG A 11 19.25 0.91 10.33
C ARG A 11 18.06 1.33 11.21
N LEU A 12 16.84 1.15 10.70
CA LEU A 12 15.61 1.47 11.43
C LEU A 12 15.46 0.52 12.64
N LYS A 13 15.68 -0.77 12.45
CA LYS A 13 15.62 -1.79 13.50
C LYS A 13 16.66 -1.54 14.59
N ASP A 14 17.88 -1.18 14.20
CA ASP A 14 18.97 -0.88 15.14
C ASP A 14 18.65 0.36 15.97
N ASN A 15 18.16 1.43 15.35
CA ASN A 15 17.75 2.65 16.04
C ASN A 15 16.60 2.40 17.02
N LEU A 16 15.57 1.64 16.60
CA LEU A 16 14.46 1.27 17.49
C LEU A 16 14.93 0.41 18.65
N THR A 17 15.81 -0.56 18.39
CA THR A 17 16.36 -1.43 19.43
C THR A 17 17.20 -0.64 20.44
N ALA A 18 18.02 0.31 19.97
CA ALA A 18 18.80 1.20 20.82
C ALA A 18 17.90 2.09 21.71
N SER A 19 16.87 2.70 21.13
CA SER A 19 15.89 3.52 21.87
C SER A 19 15.15 2.72 22.94
N LEU A 20 14.72 1.51 22.59
CA LEU A 20 14.04 0.61 23.52
C LEU A 20 14.94 0.18 24.70
N ARG A 21 16.23 -0.09 24.43
CA ARG A 21 17.22 -0.43 25.49
C ARG A 21 17.44 0.75 26.44
N GLN A 22 17.41 1.97 25.94
CA GLN A 22 17.57 3.19 26.74
C GLN A 22 16.28 3.60 27.48
N GLY A 23 15.18 2.87 27.29
CA GLY A 23 13.88 3.25 27.86
C GLY A 23 13.26 4.49 27.21
N LYS A 24 13.84 4.99 26.12
CA LYS A 24 13.38 6.19 25.41
C LYS A 24 12.39 5.77 24.31
N THR A 25 11.11 5.67 24.67
CA THR A 25 10.03 5.44 23.70
C THR A 25 9.20 6.70 23.57
N ALA A 26 8.96 7.13 22.33
CA ALA A 26 8.02 8.20 22.07
C ALA A 26 6.57 7.71 22.27
N HIS A 27 5.66 8.64 22.50
CA HIS A 27 4.22 8.34 22.55
C HIS A 27 3.60 8.24 21.15
N PHE A 28 4.17 8.94 20.17
CA PHE A 28 3.64 9.03 18.81
C PHE A 28 4.70 8.69 17.78
N TYR A 29 4.33 7.78 16.88
CA TYR A 29 5.12 7.42 15.70
C TYR A 29 4.30 7.61 14.43
N LEU A 30 4.92 8.22 13.42
CA LEU A 30 4.40 8.31 12.07
C LEU A 30 5.17 7.32 11.20
N ILE A 31 4.51 6.25 10.76
CA ILE A 31 5.10 5.22 9.91
C ILE A 31 4.69 5.50 8.47
N SER A 32 5.65 5.86 7.63
CA SER A 32 5.43 6.19 6.23
C SER A 32 6.07 5.18 5.28
N GLY A 33 5.46 5.03 4.12
CA GLY A 33 5.93 4.17 3.03
C GLY A 33 4.79 3.73 2.12
N PRO A 34 5.07 3.31 0.89
CA PRO A 34 4.05 2.88 -0.06
C PRO A 34 3.21 1.71 0.44
N MET A 35 2.12 1.41 -0.27
CA MET A 35 1.34 0.20 -0.01
C MET A 35 2.25 -1.04 -0.08
N GLY A 36 2.01 -2.03 0.75
CA GLY A 36 2.85 -3.24 0.77
C GLY A 36 4.26 -3.09 1.38
N SER A 37 4.65 -1.91 1.89
CA SER A 37 5.97 -1.67 2.50
C SER A 37 6.20 -2.32 3.87
N GLY A 38 5.15 -2.84 4.52
CA GLY A 38 5.26 -3.46 5.85
C GLY A 38 4.89 -2.54 7.03
N LYS A 39 4.24 -1.40 6.79
CA LYS A 39 3.79 -0.45 7.85
C LYS A 39 3.01 -1.13 8.96
N ARG A 40 2.04 -1.99 8.60
CA ARG A 40 1.22 -2.73 9.60
C ARG A 40 2.07 -3.72 10.41
N THR A 41 3.04 -4.36 9.78
CA THR A 41 3.99 -5.26 10.47
C THR A 41 4.82 -4.48 11.47
N LEU A 42 5.40 -3.35 11.07
CA LEU A 42 6.17 -2.49 11.97
C LEU A 42 5.30 -1.96 13.12
N ALA A 43 4.06 -1.55 12.85
CA ALA A 43 3.14 -1.10 13.88
C ALA A 43 2.85 -2.20 14.93
N LYS A 44 2.60 -3.44 14.51
CA LYS A 44 2.44 -4.58 15.44
C LYS A 44 3.70 -4.84 16.26
N LEU A 45 4.87 -4.79 15.64
CA LEU A 45 6.15 -4.99 16.34
C LEU A 45 6.43 -3.89 17.36
N LEU A 46 6.16 -2.63 17.03
CA LEU A 46 6.27 -1.52 17.97
C LEU A 46 5.27 -1.65 19.11
N SER A 47 4.04 -2.04 18.83
CA SER A 47 3.03 -2.32 19.84
C SER A 47 3.49 -3.43 20.79
N ALA A 48 4.01 -4.52 20.25
CA ALA A 48 4.55 -5.62 21.03
C ALA A 48 5.77 -5.18 21.86
N ALA A 49 6.65 -4.35 21.30
CA ALA A 49 7.80 -3.81 22.03
C ALA A 49 7.40 -2.87 23.16
N ALA A 50 6.35 -2.05 22.97
CA ALA A 50 5.85 -1.11 23.97
C ALA A 50 5.24 -1.82 25.20
N MET A 51 4.58 -2.98 24.99
CA MET A 51 3.93 -3.76 26.05
C MET A 51 4.81 -4.89 26.62
N CYS A 52 5.90 -5.26 25.94
CA CYS A 52 6.75 -6.35 26.37
C CYS A 52 7.69 -5.90 27.49
N GLU A 53 7.64 -6.58 28.62
CA GLU A 53 8.49 -6.30 29.79
C GLU A 53 9.81 -7.10 29.79
N ASN A 54 9.94 -8.08 28.90
CA ASN A 54 11.13 -8.93 28.84
C ASN A 54 12.34 -8.19 28.24
N PRO A 55 13.56 -8.53 28.66
CA PRO A 55 14.78 -8.06 28.03
C PRO A 55 14.80 -8.41 26.51
N GLY A 56 15.23 -7.45 25.67
CA GLY A 56 15.28 -7.67 24.22
C GLY A 56 13.92 -7.61 23.54
N ARG A 57 13.02 -6.79 24.04
CA ARG A 57 11.67 -6.55 23.50
C ARG A 57 11.65 -6.04 22.05
N PRO A 58 10.64 -6.47 21.26
CA PRO A 58 9.61 -7.46 21.59
C PRO A 58 10.18 -8.88 21.65
N CYS A 59 9.82 -9.67 22.67
CA CYS A 59 10.35 -11.02 22.85
C CYS A 59 9.63 -12.09 22.00
N MET A 60 8.47 -11.77 21.42
CA MET A 60 7.62 -12.62 20.59
C MET A 60 7.07 -13.89 21.27
N LYS A 61 7.33 -14.07 22.59
CA LYS A 61 6.98 -15.29 23.34
C LYS A 61 6.01 -15.02 24.49
N CYS A 62 6.04 -13.82 25.10
CA CYS A 62 5.13 -13.48 26.21
C CYS A 62 3.69 -13.33 25.70
N GLU A 63 2.75 -13.33 26.63
CA GLU A 63 1.32 -13.27 26.33
C GLU A 63 0.95 -12.00 25.54
N ASN A 64 1.44 -10.82 25.98
CA ASN A 64 1.21 -9.56 25.28
C ASN A 64 1.72 -9.61 23.84
N CYS A 65 2.94 -10.08 23.61
CA CYS A 65 3.49 -10.22 22.26
C CYS A 65 2.61 -11.15 21.39
N ARG A 66 2.20 -12.30 21.91
CA ARG A 66 1.35 -13.26 21.16
C ARG A 66 -0.01 -12.67 20.83
N LYS A 67 -0.71 -12.07 21.82
CA LYS A 67 -2.00 -11.41 21.61
C LYS A 67 -1.91 -10.30 20.57
N ILE A 68 -0.87 -9.47 20.60
CA ILE A 68 -0.67 -8.35 19.67
C ILE A 68 -0.40 -8.87 18.24
N MET A 69 0.48 -9.85 18.11
CA MET A 69 0.77 -10.42 16.79
C MET A 69 -0.45 -11.11 16.18
N ALA A 70 -1.28 -11.74 17.01
CA ALA A 70 -2.58 -12.30 16.60
C ALA A 70 -3.68 -11.25 16.40
N SER A 71 -3.42 -9.95 16.71
CA SER A 71 -4.41 -8.85 16.62
C SER A 71 -5.64 -9.03 17.53
N VAL A 72 -5.47 -9.65 18.70
CA VAL A 72 -6.55 -9.92 19.68
C VAL A 72 -6.31 -9.28 21.05
N HIS A 73 -5.32 -8.39 21.18
CA HIS A 73 -5.04 -7.72 22.45
C HIS A 73 -6.08 -6.60 22.73
N PRO A 74 -6.78 -6.59 23.90
CA PRO A 74 -7.86 -5.65 24.17
C PRO A 74 -7.40 -4.19 24.23
N ASP A 75 -6.14 -3.94 24.64
CA ASP A 75 -5.57 -2.59 24.74
C ASP A 75 -4.87 -2.13 23.44
N VAL A 76 -4.99 -2.87 22.35
CA VAL A 76 -4.52 -2.47 21.02
C VAL A 76 -5.70 -2.24 20.11
N ILE A 77 -6.03 -0.98 19.89
CA ILE A 77 -7.21 -0.53 19.19
C ILE A 77 -6.81 -0.07 17.79
N THR A 78 -7.40 -0.70 16.77
CA THR A 78 -7.25 -0.25 15.38
C THR A 78 -8.38 0.70 15.03
N VAL A 79 -8.03 1.95 14.73
CA VAL A 79 -8.98 3.02 14.43
C VAL A 79 -9.20 3.06 12.91
N VAL A 80 -10.30 2.49 12.47
CA VAL A 80 -10.70 2.38 11.05
C VAL A 80 -12.20 2.63 10.89
N ASP A 81 -12.57 3.04 9.69
CA ASP A 81 -13.96 3.03 9.23
C ASP A 81 -14.02 2.26 7.91
N PRO A 82 -14.62 1.06 7.87
CA PRO A 82 -14.69 0.25 6.66
C PRO A 82 -15.62 0.85 5.58
N GLU A 83 -16.53 1.76 5.95
CA GLU A 83 -17.49 2.36 5.03
C GLU A 83 -16.91 3.57 4.28
N HIS A 84 -15.84 4.18 4.81
CA HIS A 84 -15.26 5.40 4.25
C HIS A 84 -13.78 5.22 3.91
N LYS A 85 -13.31 5.96 2.91
CA LYS A 85 -11.89 5.98 2.51
C LYS A 85 -10.98 6.62 3.56
N THR A 86 -11.49 7.58 4.31
CA THR A 86 -10.79 8.28 5.39
C THR A 86 -11.55 8.14 6.69
N VAL A 87 -10.82 8.08 7.82
CA VAL A 87 -11.45 7.99 9.14
C VAL A 87 -12.24 9.28 9.43
N PRO A 88 -13.56 9.20 9.66
CA PRO A 88 -14.38 10.36 10.02
C PRO A 88 -13.93 10.97 11.35
N VAL A 89 -14.02 12.30 11.47
CA VAL A 89 -13.62 13.03 12.69
C VAL A 89 -14.39 12.56 13.94
N ARG A 90 -15.62 12.08 13.79
CA ARG A 90 -16.43 11.53 14.92
C ARG A 90 -15.72 10.36 15.60
N ILE A 91 -15.10 9.45 14.84
CA ILE A 91 -14.36 8.29 15.36
C ILE A 91 -13.11 8.75 16.11
N ILE A 92 -12.40 9.74 15.57
CA ILE A 92 -11.23 10.34 16.24
C ILE A 92 -11.63 11.00 17.58
N ARG A 93 -12.79 11.68 17.63
CA ARG A 93 -13.31 12.28 18.87
C ARG A 93 -13.70 11.20 19.88
N GLN A 94 -14.37 10.14 19.47
CA GLN A 94 -14.69 9.00 20.35
C GLN A 94 -13.43 8.35 20.92
N MET A 95 -12.42 8.11 20.08
CA MET A 95 -11.13 7.60 20.53
C MET A 95 -10.44 8.55 21.52
N ARG A 96 -10.54 9.87 21.30
CA ARG A 96 -9.99 10.88 22.22
C ARG A 96 -10.62 10.77 23.62
N ASP A 97 -11.91 10.48 23.72
CA ASP A 97 -12.59 10.33 24.99
C ASP A 97 -12.20 8.98 25.64
N ASP A 98 -12.04 7.93 24.85
CA ASP A 98 -11.60 6.60 25.30
C ASP A 98 -10.13 6.57 25.77
N VAL A 99 -9.27 7.43 25.24
CA VAL A 99 -7.84 7.42 25.56
C VAL A 99 -7.53 7.68 27.04
N PHE A 100 -8.40 8.40 27.75
CA PHE A 100 -8.25 8.68 29.18
C PHE A 100 -8.73 7.55 30.09
N ILE A 101 -9.34 6.52 29.54
CA ILE A 101 -9.65 5.28 30.25
C ILE A 101 -8.37 4.43 30.32
N ARG A 102 -8.00 3.98 31.50
CA ARG A 102 -6.79 3.16 31.68
C ARG A 102 -6.85 1.85 30.88
N PRO A 103 -5.68 1.28 30.51
CA PRO A 103 -5.61 -0.04 29.90
C PRO A 103 -6.28 -1.12 30.75
N ASN A 104 -6.78 -2.16 30.09
CA ASN A 104 -7.44 -3.30 30.75
C ASN A 104 -6.44 -4.31 31.31
N GLU A 105 -5.53 -4.80 30.48
CA GLU A 105 -4.57 -5.88 30.82
C GLU A 105 -3.11 -5.39 30.73
N GLY A 106 -2.82 -4.48 29.82
CA GLY A 106 -1.46 -4.02 29.55
C GLY A 106 -1.04 -2.81 30.39
N ASN A 107 0.22 -2.44 30.27
CA ASN A 107 0.77 -1.20 30.83
C ASN A 107 0.65 -0.01 29.86
N LYS A 108 0.19 -0.24 28.61
CA LYS A 108 -0.04 0.75 27.57
C LYS A 108 -1.39 0.54 26.90
N LYS A 109 -1.98 1.65 26.43
CA LYS A 109 -3.14 1.65 25.54
C LYS A 109 -2.70 2.17 24.18
N ILE A 110 -2.82 1.32 23.16
CA ILE A 110 -2.21 1.53 21.85
C ILE A 110 -3.30 1.78 20.81
N TYR A 111 -3.15 2.85 20.06
CA TYR A 111 -4.03 3.21 18.95
C TYR A 111 -3.25 3.15 17.63
N ILE A 112 -3.73 2.33 16.70
CA ILE A 112 -3.15 2.19 15.36
C ILE A 112 -4.13 2.81 14.37
N PHE A 113 -3.66 3.76 13.58
CA PHE A 113 -4.41 4.44 12.52
C PHE A 113 -3.87 3.99 11.15
N PRO A 114 -4.37 2.88 10.59
CA PRO A 114 -3.90 2.36 9.30
C PRO A 114 -4.55 3.05 8.10
N GLN A 115 -5.55 3.89 8.34
CA GLN A 115 -6.33 4.60 7.34
C GLN A 115 -6.04 6.10 7.41
N GLU A 116 -6.05 6.77 6.26
CA GLU A 116 -5.83 8.22 6.17
C GLU A 116 -6.91 9.00 6.95
N MET A 117 -6.51 10.15 7.46
CA MET A 117 -7.40 11.09 8.17
C MET A 117 -7.44 12.41 7.42
N GLY A 118 -8.64 12.99 7.29
CA GLY A 118 -8.80 14.36 6.81
C GLY A 118 -8.19 15.40 7.77
N ILE A 119 -8.07 16.65 7.32
CA ILE A 119 -7.49 17.75 8.09
C ILE A 119 -8.18 17.92 9.45
N GLU A 120 -9.51 17.81 9.50
CA GLU A 120 -10.27 17.92 10.75
C GLU A 120 -9.94 16.80 11.74
N GLY A 121 -9.77 15.57 11.25
CA GLY A 121 -9.36 14.42 12.07
C GLY A 121 -7.95 14.61 12.63
N GLN A 122 -7.02 15.08 11.82
CA GLN A 122 -5.66 15.38 12.25
C GLN A 122 -5.63 16.50 13.31
N ASN A 123 -6.41 17.56 13.12
CA ASN A 123 -6.53 18.63 14.11
C ASN A 123 -7.16 18.13 15.43
N ALA A 124 -8.10 17.19 15.37
CA ALA A 124 -8.70 16.60 16.57
C ALA A 124 -7.68 15.79 17.42
N LEU A 125 -6.58 15.32 16.82
CA LEU A 125 -5.51 14.62 17.55
C LEU A 125 -4.55 15.57 18.27
N LEU A 126 -4.43 16.85 17.87
CA LEU A 126 -3.40 17.77 18.38
C LEU A 126 -3.40 17.86 19.90
N LYS A 127 -4.59 17.91 20.52
CA LYS A 127 -4.70 17.97 21.99
C LYS A 127 -4.09 16.76 22.70
N ILE A 128 -4.25 15.55 22.12
CA ILE A 128 -3.65 14.32 22.65
C ILE A 128 -2.14 14.28 22.38
N LEU A 129 -1.73 14.81 21.22
CA LEU A 129 -0.32 14.89 20.83
C LEU A 129 0.48 15.81 21.78
N GLU A 130 -0.16 16.85 22.32
CA GLU A 130 0.46 17.80 23.26
C GLU A 130 0.52 17.25 24.69
N GLU A 131 -0.55 16.60 25.14
CA GLU A 131 -0.66 16.07 26.50
C GLU A 131 -1.15 14.61 26.50
N PRO A 132 -0.31 13.66 26.03
CA PRO A 132 -0.70 12.26 26.01
C PRO A 132 -0.72 11.68 27.43
N PRO A 133 -1.68 10.81 27.76
CA PRO A 133 -1.61 10.06 29.00
C PRO A 133 -0.34 9.18 29.00
N SER A 134 0.29 8.99 30.16
CA SER A 134 1.56 8.29 30.29
C SER A 134 1.57 6.85 29.73
N TYR A 135 0.40 6.23 29.67
CA TYR A 135 0.17 4.90 29.10
C TYR A 135 -0.26 4.94 27.61
N GLY A 136 -0.54 6.12 27.03
CA GLY A 136 -0.96 6.26 25.65
C GLY A 136 0.20 6.00 24.68
N PHE A 137 -0.09 5.27 23.58
CA PHE A 137 0.87 4.99 22.52
C PHE A 137 0.15 4.98 21.17
N PHE A 138 0.64 5.76 20.22
CA PHE A 138 -0.09 6.05 18.98
C PHE A 138 0.76 5.80 17.75
N LEU A 139 0.22 5.10 16.78
CA LEU A 139 0.89 4.70 15.55
C LEU A 139 0.06 5.17 14.33
N LEU A 140 0.51 6.22 13.67
CA LEU A 140 -0.09 6.75 12.46
C LEU A 140 0.59 6.10 11.25
N LEU A 141 -0.18 5.48 10.37
CA LEU A 141 0.33 4.87 9.14
C LEU A 141 -0.11 5.73 7.95
N THR A 142 0.83 6.07 7.09
CA THR A 142 0.53 6.84 5.87
C THR A 142 1.33 6.33 4.68
N GLU A 143 0.81 6.51 3.50
CA GLU A 143 1.56 6.26 2.27
C GLU A 143 2.47 7.43 1.93
N ASN A 144 2.06 8.64 2.27
CA ASN A 144 2.80 9.86 2.04
C ASN A 144 2.77 10.75 3.31
N ALA A 145 3.94 11.00 3.89
CA ALA A 145 4.10 11.84 5.07
C ALA A 145 3.67 13.30 4.82
N ASP A 146 3.72 13.78 3.57
CA ASP A 146 3.35 15.16 3.23
C ASP A 146 1.84 15.42 3.32
N LYS A 147 1.02 14.36 3.34
CA LYS A 147 -0.42 14.46 3.63
C LYS A 147 -0.73 14.72 5.11
N ILE A 148 0.25 14.56 5.97
CA ILE A 148 0.11 14.80 7.41
C ILE A 148 0.50 16.24 7.71
N LEU A 149 -0.36 16.93 8.46
CA LEU A 149 -0.14 18.32 8.84
C LEU A 149 1.22 18.52 9.53
N PRO A 150 1.97 19.57 9.21
CA PRO A 150 3.25 19.86 9.87
C PRO A 150 3.14 19.93 11.40
N THR A 151 2.01 20.41 11.93
CA THR A 151 1.72 20.49 13.36
C THR A 151 1.62 19.10 14.02
N VAL A 152 1.15 18.09 13.30
CA VAL A 152 1.10 16.68 13.73
C VAL A 152 2.49 16.06 13.58
N ARG A 153 3.12 16.21 12.42
CA ARG A 153 4.46 15.64 12.13
C ARG A 153 5.51 16.07 13.14
N SER A 154 5.53 17.34 13.51
CA SER A 154 6.53 17.88 14.46
C SER A 154 6.45 17.26 15.86
N ARG A 155 5.35 16.56 16.18
CA ARG A 155 5.14 15.88 17.46
C ARG A 155 5.27 14.37 17.37
N CYS A 156 5.57 13.84 16.19
CA CYS A 156 5.74 12.41 15.94
C CYS A 156 7.22 12.06 15.69
N VAL A 157 7.63 10.86 16.08
CA VAL A 157 8.85 10.26 15.56
C VAL A 157 8.54 9.65 14.20
N GLU A 158 9.16 10.15 13.15
CA GLU A 158 8.95 9.65 11.78
C GLU A 158 9.80 8.40 11.53
N LEU A 159 9.15 7.36 11.02
CA LEU A 159 9.75 6.09 10.64
C LEU A 159 9.39 5.81 9.18
N THR A 160 10.35 5.96 8.27
CA THR A 160 10.14 5.72 6.85
C THR A 160 10.67 4.35 6.47
N LEU A 161 9.78 3.51 5.90
CA LEU A 161 10.14 2.20 5.40
C LEU A 161 10.80 2.31 4.03
N GLN A 162 11.96 1.68 3.89
CA GLN A 162 12.76 1.68 2.68
C GLN A 162 12.48 0.44 1.83
N PRO A 163 12.68 0.53 0.51
CA PRO A 163 12.64 -0.65 -0.36
C PRO A 163 13.61 -1.74 0.10
N LEU A 164 13.23 -2.99 -0.13
CA LEU A 164 14.09 -4.14 0.13
C LEU A 164 15.06 -4.36 -1.04
N GLU A 165 16.21 -4.95 -0.75
CA GLU A 165 17.14 -5.40 -1.79
C GLU A 165 16.50 -6.50 -2.66
N ASN A 166 16.72 -6.44 -3.97
CA ASN A 166 16.17 -7.40 -4.93
C ASN A 166 16.51 -8.85 -4.59
N ARG A 167 17.69 -9.10 -4.04
CA ARG A 167 18.13 -10.44 -3.62
C ARG A 167 17.27 -10.97 -2.49
N LEU A 168 17.02 -10.14 -1.47
CA LEU A 168 16.19 -10.50 -0.32
C LEU A 168 14.73 -10.76 -0.76
N LEU A 169 14.19 -9.89 -1.62
CA LEU A 169 12.86 -10.09 -2.21
C LEU A 169 12.78 -11.43 -2.97
N GLN A 170 13.76 -11.71 -3.81
CA GLN A 170 13.80 -12.93 -4.60
C GLN A 170 13.83 -14.19 -3.71
N ASP A 171 14.63 -14.18 -2.64
CA ASP A 171 14.72 -15.31 -1.71
C ASP A 171 13.41 -15.55 -0.96
N VAL A 172 12.73 -14.48 -0.56
CA VAL A 172 11.44 -14.56 0.13
C VAL A 172 10.34 -15.03 -0.82
N LEU A 173 10.22 -14.41 -2.00
CA LEU A 173 9.19 -14.75 -2.97
C LEU A 173 9.30 -16.19 -3.49
N ARG A 174 10.51 -16.70 -3.69
CA ARG A 174 10.72 -18.11 -4.07
C ARG A 174 10.25 -19.10 -3.02
N ARG A 175 10.35 -18.75 -1.74
CA ARG A 175 9.86 -19.61 -0.64
C ARG A 175 8.33 -19.56 -0.53
N GLU A 176 7.75 -18.40 -0.73
CA GLU A 176 6.31 -18.19 -0.60
C GLU A 176 5.52 -18.65 -1.83
N PHE A 177 6.12 -18.52 -3.02
CA PHE A 177 5.53 -18.87 -4.31
C PHE A 177 6.37 -19.94 -5.04
N PRO A 178 6.44 -21.17 -4.52
CA PRO A 178 7.27 -22.23 -5.11
C PRO A 178 6.81 -22.65 -6.51
N GLN A 179 5.57 -22.34 -6.89
CA GLN A 179 5.00 -22.63 -8.20
C GLN A 179 5.23 -21.52 -9.23
N ALA A 180 5.61 -20.31 -8.80
CA ALA A 180 5.87 -19.21 -9.70
C ALA A 180 7.20 -19.42 -10.42
N ASP A 181 7.22 -19.19 -11.71
CA ASP A 181 8.45 -19.29 -12.49
C ASP A 181 9.44 -18.15 -12.14
N ARG A 182 10.67 -18.32 -12.59
CA ARG A 182 11.73 -17.33 -12.32
C ARG A 182 11.44 -15.98 -12.98
N GLN A 183 10.79 -16.00 -14.12
CA GLN A 183 10.52 -14.81 -14.92
C GLN A 183 9.40 -13.97 -14.26
N SER A 184 8.32 -14.61 -13.81
CA SER A 184 7.24 -13.97 -13.07
C SER A 184 7.72 -13.34 -11.76
N ILE A 185 8.59 -14.03 -11.01
CA ILE A 185 9.19 -13.46 -9.79
C ILE A 185 10.05 -12.23 -10.12
N GLN A 186 10.87 -12.28 -11.18
CA GLN A 186 11.68 -11.12 -11.57
C GLN A 186 10.83 -9.94 -12.03
N ALA A 187 9.77 -10.19 -12.79
CA ALA A 187 8.84 -9.16 -13.22
C ALA A 187 8.12 -8.50 -12.01
N ALA A 188 7.66 -9.30 -11.04
CA ALA A 188 7.05 -8.80 -9.82
C ALA A 188 8.02 -7.94 -8.99
N ILE A 189 9.29 -8.36 -8.86
CA ILE A 189 10.33 -7.57 -8.18
C ILE A 189 10.56 -6.23 -8.89
N ALA A 190 10.69 -6.23 -10.20
CA ALA A 190 10.93 -5.02 -10.97
C ALA A 190 9.77 -4.01 -10.85
N ARG A 191 8.52 -4.50 -10.82
CA ARG A 191 7.30 -3.68 -10.73
C ARG A 191 6.95 -3.25 -9.31
N SER A 192 7.37 -3.98 -8.29
CA SER A 192 7.03 -3.72 -6.89
C SER A 192 7.77 -2.54 -6.26
N GLY A 193 8.72 -1.92 -6.97
CA GLY A 193 9.55 -0.86 -6.40
C GLY A 193 10.35 -1.26 -5.16
N GLY A 194 10.57 -2.55 -4.94
CA GLY A 194 11.28 -3.06 -3.76
C GLY A 194 10.39 -3.37 -2.56
N PHE A 195 9.06 -3.35 -2.71
CA PHE A 195 8.13 -3.58 -1.59
C PHE A 195 7.47 -4.96 -1.69
N LEU A 196 7.72 -5.80 -0.65
CA LEU A 196 7.30 -7.20 -0.63
C LEU A 196 5.79 -7.39 -0.78
N GLY A 197 4.97 -6.54 -0.14
CA GLY A 197 3.51 -6.64 -0.26
C GLY A 197 3.05 -6.43 -1.69
N GLN A 198 3.58 -5.41 -2.37
CA GLN A 198 3.27 -5.18 -3.80
C GLN A 198 3.74 -6.36 -4.68
N ALA A 199 4.94 -6.91 -4.41
CA ALA A 199 5.41 -8.07 -5.15
C ALA A 199 4.52 -9.30 -4.95
N ARG A 200 4.00 -9.52 -3.73
CA ARG A 200 3.03 -10.58 -3.42
C ARG A 200 1.71 -10.37 -4.15
N ASP A 201 1.20 -9.14 -4.12
CA ASP A 201 -0.06 -8.80 -4.80
C ASP A 201 0.07 -9.07 -6.31
N LEU A 202 1.18 -8.64 -6.93
CA LEU A 202 1.47 -8.92 -8.33
C LEU A 202 1.54 -10.42 -8.65
N LEU A 203 2.14 -11.24 -7.79
CA LEU A 203 2.22 -12.68 -8.00
C LEU A 203 0.90 -13.41 -7.71
N ASN A 204 0.06 -12.88 -6.83
CA ASN A 204 -1.29 -13.41 -6.59
C ASN A 204 -2.25 -13.04 -7.72
N ASP A 205 -2.09 -11.82 -8.30
CA ASP A 205 -2.91 -11.33 -9.41
C ASP A 205 -2.49 -11.96 -10.76
N ASP A 206 -1.26 -12.45 -10.92
CA ASP A 206 -0.81 -13.21 -12.11
C ASP A 206 -1.59 -14.52 -12.32
N ALA A 207 -2.43 -14.92 -11.38
CA ALA A 207 -3.34 -16.05 -11.56
C ALA A 207 -4.57 -15.72 -12.43
N ALA A 208 -4.86 -14.44 -12.72
CA ALA A 208 -5.87 -14.04 -13.69
C ALA A 208 -5.59 -12.61 -14.19
N GLU A 209 -4.97 -12.48 -15.34
CA GLU A 209 -5.17 -11.27 -16.16
C GLU A 209 -6.69 -11.10 -16.27
N ALA A 210 -7.22 -10.00 -15.74
CA ALA A 210 -8.66 -9.78 -15.75
C ALA A 210 -9.16 -9.99 -17.20
N PRO A 211 -10.25 -10.73 -17.44
CA PRO A 211 -10.75 -11.01 -18.80
C PRO A 211 -10.88 -9.75 -19.67
N GLN A 212 -11.07 -8.60 -19.02
CA GLN A 212 -11.09 -7.29 -19.66
C GLN A 212 -9.73 -6.87 -20.22
N THR A 213 -8.61 -7.22 -19.57
CA THR A 213 -7.26 -6.85 -20.02
C THR A 213 -6.87 -7.64 -21.28
N GLU A 214 -7.15 -8.93 -21.33
CA GLU A 214 -6.95 -9.73 -22.55
C GLU A 214 -7.81 -9.22 -23.71
N SER A 215 -9.10 -8.92 -23.44
CA SER A 215 -10.02 -8.38 -24.45
C SER A 215 -9.56 -7.02 -24.97
N PHE A 216 -9.09 -6.13 -24.07
CA PHE A 216 -8.55 -4.82 -24.42
C PHE A 216 -7.32 -4.95 -25.32
N VAL A 217 -6.34 -5.76 -24.93
CA VAL A 217 -5.13 -6.00 -25.72
C VAL A 217 -5.47 -6.61 -27.08
N SER A 218 -6.38 -7.60 -27.11
CA SER A 218 -6.82 -8.21 -28.37
C SER A 218 -7.49 -7.19 -29.28
N ALA A 219 -8.37 -6.33 -28.75
CA ALA A 219 -9.00 -5.25 -29.51
C ALA A 219 -7.96 -4.29 -30.11
N LEU A 220 -6.96 -3.90 -29.31
CA LEU A 220 -5.88 -3.06 -29.81
C LEU A 220 -5.03 -3.78 -30.87
N CYS A 221 -4.70 -5.06 -30.70
CA CYS A 221 -3.91 -5.82 -31.66
C CYS A 221 -4.62 -5.95 -33.03
N THR A 222 -5.92 -6.20 -33.02
CA THR A 222 -6.72 -6.46 -34.23
C THR A 222 -7.32 -5.19 -34.85
N GLY A 223 -7.43 -4.10 -34.11
CA GLY A 223 -8.18 -2.89 -34.51
C GLY A 223 -9.68 -3.12 -34.46
N ASP A 224 -10.17 -4.08 -33.64
CA ASP A 224 -11.60 -4.41 -33.56
C ASP A 224 -12.31 -3.43 -32.59
N GLU A 225 -12.96 -2.42 -33.19
CA GLU A 225 -13.74 -1.41 -32.47
C GLU A 225 -14.92 -2.02 -31.68
N LEU A 226 -15.52 -3.11 -32.18
CA LEU A 226 -16.65 -3.74 -31.52
C LEU A 226 -16.18 -4.46 -30.25
N LEU A 227 -15.05 -5.14 -30.31
CA LEU A 227 -14.42 -5.79 -29.15
C LEU A 227 -13.99 -4.73 -28.12
N LEU A 228 -13.41 -3.61 -28.56
CA LEU A 228 -13.05 -2.50 -27.67
C LEU A 228 -14.29 -1.94 -26.96
N THR A 229 -15.36 -1.70 -27.69
CA THR A 229 -16.65 -1.23 -27.13
C THR A 229 -17.21 -2.21 -26.11
N ARG A 230 -17.23 -3.51 -26.44
CA ARG A 230 -17.69 -4.56 -25.49
C ARG A 230 -16.86 -4.65 -24.22
N THR A 231 -15.59 -4.30 -24.32
CA THR A 231 -14.68 -4.29 -23.14
C THR A 231 -14.91 -3.05 -22.28
N LEU A 232 -15.13 -1.88 -22.87
CA LEU A 232 -15.24 -0.60 -22.18
C LEU A 232 -16.64 -0.30 -21.60
N VAL A 233 -17.72 -0.71 -22.29
CA VAL A 233 -19.10 -0.44 -21.84
C VAL A 233 -19.42 -0.96 -20.44
N PRO A 234 -19.02 -2.17 -20.03
CA PRO A 234 -19.25 -2.61 -18.64
C PRO A 234 -18.59 -1.73 -17.60
N MET A 235 -17.45 -1.09 -17.94
CA MET A 235 -16.68 -0.23 -17.04
C MET A 235 -17.39 1.09 -16.71
N GLU A 236 -18.41 1.49 -17.48
CA GLU A 236 -19.22 2.68 -17.20
C GLU A 236 -19.91 2.61 -15.83
N LYS A 237 -20.26 1.39 -15.37
CA LYS A 237 -20.94 1.13 -14.11
C LYS A 237 -19.97 0.87 -12.94
N TRP A 238 -18.67 0.86 -13.21
CA TRP A 238 -17.68 0.58 -12.20
C TRP A 238 -17.50 1.75 -11.22
N LYS A 239 -16.99 1.42 -10.04
CA LYS A 239 -16.45 2.41 -9.12
C LYS A 239 -15.02 2.78 -9.54
N ARG A 240 -14.59 3.98 -9.18
CA ARG A 240 -13.23 4.47 -9.48
C ARG A 240 -12.13 3.55 -8.96
N ASP A 241 -12.34 2.99 -7.77
CA ASP A 241 -11.38 2.07 -7.13
C ASP A 241 -11.20 0.76 -7.93
N GLN A 242 -12.12 0.42 -8.82
CA GLN A 242 -12.03 -0.69 -9.77
C GLN A 242 -11.42 -0.25 -11.10
N MET A 243 -11.77 0.93 -11.58
CA MET A 243 -11.34 1.42 -12.89
C MET A 243 -9.87 1.85 -12.91
N ILE A 244 -9.41 2.61 -11.90
CA ILE A 244 -8.05 3.17 -11.88
C ILE A 244 -6.97 2.06 -11.94
N PRO A 245 -7.03 0.97 -11.17
CA PRO A 245 -6.04 -0.10 -11.25
C PRO A 245 -5.97 -0.76 -12.63
N ILE A 246 -7.10 -0.96 -13.29
CA ILE A 246 -7.15 -1.55 -14.64
C ILE A 246 -6.53 -0.60 -15.68
N LEU A 247 -6.83 0.69 -15.61
CA LEU A 247 -6.21 1.67 -16.50
C LEU A 247 -4.69 1.76 -16.30
N GLN A 248 -4.22 1.66 -15.07
CA GLN A 248 -2.81 1.59 -14.73
C GLN A 248 -2.16 0.32 -15.30
N GLN A 249 -2.79 -0.83 -15.13
CA GLN A 249 -2.32 -2.10 -15.69
C GLN A 249 -2.22 -2.04 -17.22
N TRP A 250 -3.22 -1.48 -17.89
CA TRP A 250 -3.20 -1.31 -19.35
C TRP A 250 -2.07 -0.37 -19.80
N THR A 251 -1.83 0.70 -19.05
CA THR A 251 -0.71 1.63 -19.33
C THR A 251 0.63 0.89 -19.21
N GLU A 252 0.85 0.12 -18.15
CA GLU A 252 2.07 -0.69 -17.96
C GLU A 252 2.30 -1.71 -19.08
N ILE A 253 1.23 -2.36 -19.57
CA ILE A 253 1.32 -3.32 -20.68
C ILE A 253 1.75 -2.61 -21.98
N LEU A 254 1.21 -1.43 -22.25
CA LEU A 254 1.58 -0.62 -23.43
C LEU A 254 3.00 -0.07 -23.33
N GLU A 255 3.42 0.40 -22.15
CA GLU A 255 4.80 0.83 -21.87
C GLU A 255 5.79 -0.34 -22.05
N GLY A 256 5.42 -1.53 -21.56
CA GLY A 256 6.18 -2.76 -21.80
C GLY A 256 6.31 -3.10 -23.27
N ALA A 257 5.24 -2.93 -24.07
CA ALA A 257 5.28 -3.15 -25.51
C ALA A 257 6.21 -2.14 -26.21
N LEU A 258 6.19 -0.89 -25.78
CA LEU A 258 7.07 0.15 -26.31
C LEU A 258 8.54 -0.13 -25.96
N ALA A 259 8.82 -0.57 -24.73
CA ALA A 259 10.16 -0.97 -24.30
C ALA A 259 10.72 -2.14 -25.13
N ILE A 260 9.91 -3.15 -25.45
CA ILE A 260 10.29 -4.27 -26.32
C ILE A 260 10.69 -3.75 -27.71
N ARG A 261 9.94 -2.82 -28.29
CA ARG A 261 10.27 -2.21 -29.58
C ARG A 261 11.57 -1.40 -29.55
N ALA A 262 11.95 -0.87 -28.41
CA ALA A 262 13.23 -0.18 -28.18
C ALA A 262 14.40 -1.14 -27.84
N GLY A 263 14.20 -2.47 -27.93
CA GLY A 263 15.24 -3.49 -27.67
C GLY A 263 15.25 -4.00 -26.23
N GLY A 264 14.26 -3.67 -25.40
CA GLY A 264 14.10 -4.20 -24.04
C GLY A 264 13.55 -5.63 -24.02
N GLN A 265 13.59 -6.25 -22.84
CA GLN A 265 13.03 -7.58 -22.62
C GLN A 265 11.51 -7.54 -22.41
N ALA A 266 10.81 -8.57 -22.88
CA ALA A 266 9.38 -8.73 -22.64
C ALA A 266 9.10 -9.02 -21.16
N LEU A 267 8.29 -8.15 -20.52
CA LEU A 267 7.87 -8.30 -19.12
C LEU A 267 6.52 -9.03 -19.02
N SER A 268 5.72 -9.05 -20.09
CA SER A 268 4.41 -9.72 -20.16
C SER A 268 4.17 -10.30 -21.55
N PRO A 269 3.49 -11.47 -21.68
CA PRO A 269 3.07 -12.03 -22.96
C PRO A 269 2.18 -11.06 -23.78
N LEU A 270 1.32 -10.28 -23.10
CA LEU A 270 0.45 -9.29 -23.74
C LEU A 270 1.23 -8.11 -24.29
N SER A 271 2.27 -7.64 -23.60
CA SER A 271 3.18 -6.61 -24.11
C SER A 271 3.92 -7.08 -25.37
N ALA A 272 4.34 -8.35 -25.42
CA ALA A 272 4.97 -8.93 -26.60
C ALA A 272 4.02 -8.97 -27.81
N LYS A 273 2.75 -9.36 -27.60
CA LYS A 273 1.72 -9.33 -28.66
C LYS A 273 1.51 -7.92 -29.22
N LEU A 274 1.36 -6.92 -28.34
CA LEU A 274 1.18 -5.52 -28.74
C LEU A 274 2.40 -4.95 -29.48
N ALA A 275 3.61 -5.27 -29.02
CA ALA A 275 4.85 -4.82 -29.65
C ALA A 275 4.97 -5.28 -31.10
N THR A 276 4.42 -6.44 -31.46
CA THR A 276 4.40 -6.95 -32.84
C THR A 276 3.25 -6.40 -33.66
N ALA A 277 2.09 -6.13 -33.03
CA ALA A 277 0.85 -5.76 -33.71
C ALA A 277 0.70 -4.24 -33.96
N ARG A 278 1.28 -3.38 -33.14
CA ARG A 278 1.10 -1.92 -33.20
C ARG A 278 2.42 -1.18 -33.37
N ARG A 279 2.36 0.00 -34.05
CA ARG A 279 3.51 0.90 -34.21
C ARG A 279 3.82 1.62 -32.90
N GLY A 280 5.07 2.07 -32.73
CA GLY A 280 5.48 2.81 -31.53
C GLY A 280 4.69 4.11 -31.31
N GLU A 281 4.35 4.82 -32.38
CA GLU A 281 3.55 6.04 -32.33
C GLU A 281 2.13 5.78 -31.81
N ASP A 282 1.48 4.70 -32.27
CA ASP A 282 0.15 4.30 -31.81
C ASP A 282 0.15 3.93 -30.34
N LEU A 283 1.20 3.22 -29.88
CA LEU A 283 1.38 2.87 -28.47
C LEU A 283 1.58 4.10 -27.60
N LEU A 284 2.38 5.08 -28.03
CA LEU A 284 2.61 6.34 -27.30
C LEU A 284 1.30 7.14 -27.17
N GLN A 285 0.51 7.23 -28.22
CA GLN A 285 -0.79 7.91 -28.19
C GLN A 285 -1.75 7.20 -27.23
N ALA A 286 -1.84 5.88 -27.29
CA ALA A 286 -2.69 5.10 -26.39
C ALA A 286 -2.27 5.26 -24.91
N ILE A 287 -0.97 5.28 -24.62
CA ILE A 287 -0.43 5.56 -23.26
C ILE A 287 -0.88 6.95 -22.79
N ALA A 288 -0.72 7.97 -23.62
CA ALA A 288 -1.11 9.33 -23.27
C ALA A 288 -2.62 9.44 -22.97
N HIS A 289 -3.46 8.75 -23.74
CA HIS A 289 -4.90 8.72 -23.49
C HIS A 289 -5.27 7.98 -22.21
N LEU A 290 -4.61 6.85 -21.89
CA LEU A 290 -4.82 6.13 -20.65
C LEU A 290 -4.39 6.95 -19.43
N GLN A 291 -3.23 7.61 -19.48
CA GLN A 291 -2.75 8.50 -18.41
C GLN A 291 -3.75 9.64 -18.15
N LYS A 292 -4.26 10.25 -19.21
CA LYS A 292 -5.30 11.28 -19.09
C LYS A 292 -6.61 10.75 -18.50
N CYS A 293 -6.97 9.51 -18.80
CA CYS A 293 -8.12 8.84 -18.17
C CYS A 293 -7.92 8.60 -16.69
N ILE A 294 -6.71 8.23 -16.28
CA ILE A 294 -6.34 8.08 -14.86
C ILE A 294 -6.47 9.43 -14.14
N GLU A 295 -5.96 10.51 -14.73
CA GLU A 295 -6.11 11.87 -14.17
C GLU A 295 -7.60 12.26 -14.03
N TYR A 296 -8.41 12.01 -15.04
CA TYR A 296 -9.85 12.28 -15.01
C TYR A 296 -10.57 11.48 -13.92
N ALA A 297 -10.25 10.18 -13.81
CA ALA A 297 -10.82 9.33 -12.76
C ALA A 297 -10.41 9.78 -11.35
N GLN A 298 -9.18 10.26 -11.18
CA GLN A 298 -8.69 10.85 -9.91
C GLN A 298 -9.34 12.22 -9.65
N GLY A 299 -9.58 13.02 -10.69
CA GLY A 299 -10.19 14.35 -10.63
C GLY A 299 -11.73 14.37 -10.50
N ASN A 300 -12.36 13.26 -10.09
CA ASN A 300 -13.81 13.13 -9.88
C ASN A 300 -14.69 13.08 -11.15
N VAL A 301 -14.14 12.82 -12.33
CA VAL A 301 -14.94 12.54 -13.54
C VAL A 301 -15.62 11.17 -13.42
N SER A 302 -16.83 11.01 -13.92
CA SER A 302 -17.57 9.74 -13.85
C SER A 302 -16.91 8.65 -14.70
N CYS A 303 -16.98 7.38 -14.24
CA CYS A 303 -16.43 6.24 -15.00
C CYS A 303 -17.06 6.11 -16.39
N ALA A 304 -18.33 6.47 -16.56
CA ALA A 304 -18.98 6.49 -17.86
C ALA A 304 -18.34 7.50 -18.83
N ALA A 305 -18.00 8.70 -18.35
CA ALA A 305 -17.33 9.71 -19.18
C ALA A 305 -15.89 9.29 -19.55
N VAL A 306 -15.16 8.67 -18.61
CA VAL A 306 -13.81 8.13 -18.84
C VAL A 306 -13.85 7.01 -19.87
N SER A 307 -14.79 6.07 -19.75
CA SER A 307 -15.00 4.97 -20.69
C SER A 307 -15.35 5.48 -22.09
N GLY A 308 -16.27 6.45 -22.18
CA GLY A 308 -16.64 7.08 -23.46
C GLY A 308 -15.48 7.82 -24.12
N TYR A 309 -14.65 8.54 -23.35
CA TYR A 309 -13.44 9.18 -23.84
C TYR A 309 -12.46 8.15 -24.41
N LEU A 310 -12.18 7.06 -23.69
CA LEU A 310 -11.30 5.99 -24.19
C LEU A 310 -11.83 5.36 -25.47
N GLN A 311 -13.12 5.08 -25.54
CA GLN A 311 -13.76 4.53 -26.73
C GLN A 311 -13.60 5.43 -27.94
N TRP A 312 -13.67 6.75 -27.75
CA TRP A 312 -13.48 7.73 -28.82
C TRP A 312 -12.04 7.83 -29.28
N MET A 313 -11.06 7.81 -28.35
CA MET A 313 -9.67 8.13 -28.64
C MET A 313 -8.83 6.92 -29.09
N LEU A 314 -9.30 5.69 -28.83
CA LEU A 314 -8.60 4.45 -29.21
C LEU A 314 -9.20 3.75 -30.45
N ARG A 315 -10.09 4.45 -31.15
CA ARG A 315 -10.63 4.02 -32.44
C ARG A 315 -9.62 4.05 -33.56
#